data_ca50a29d1076af6ee46d41c79a59900b
#
_entry.id   ca50a29d1076af6ee46d41c79a59900b
#
_cell.length_a   1.000
_cell.length_b   1.000
_cell.length_c   1.000
_cell.angle_alpha   90.00
_cell.angle_beta   90.00
_cell.angle_gamma   90.00
#
_symmetry.space_group_name_H-M   'P 1'
#
loop_
_entity.id
_entity.type
_entity.pdbx_description
1 polymer ?
#
loop_
_entity_poly.entity_id
_entity_poly.type
_entity_poly.pdbx_seq_one_letter_code
_entity_poly.pdbx_strand_id
1 'polypeptide(L)'
;MNRHFVFAAVPALALLAGCASDRPHDYGDQRPPVDAIDDRDRGLQSKDVVAASDQMAQDLLASPDLNHSQNRWTMVVGDVDNETTDHRFNLDIFLDRLRVNLSTYGHDRVALIENKKKYHGLQSSELEGEREADPYQQGDSAGTNKPVYRGIQPDYSLYAKITEMPNRGTSYFFCEFKVTDLRTREDVWDRAYEVKVAR
;
A
#
# COMPACT_ATOMS: atom_id res chain seq x y z
N MET A 1 43.15 17.96 -75.43
CA MET A 1 43.24 17.07 -74.21
C MET A 1 42.72 17.85 -73.03
N ASN A 2 41.39 17.75 -72.73
CA ASN A 2 40.72 18.47 -71.64
C ASN A 2 40.47 17.48 -70.49
N ARG A 3 41.12 17.72 -69.38
CA ARG A 3 40.87 16.95 -68.14
C ARG A 3 39.91 17.74 -67.29
N HIS A 4 38.69 17.27 -67.18
CA HIS A 4 37.68 17.77 -66.26
C HIS A 4 37.93 17.16 -64.87
N PHE A 5 38.28 18.02 -63.90
CA PHE A 5 38.31 17.68 -62.48
C PHE A 5 36.88 17.78 -61.94
N VAL A 6 36.30 16.63 -61.57
CA VAL A 6 35.03 16.58 -60.84
C VAL A 6 35.36 16.68 -59.34
N PHE A 7 34.97 17.79 -58.70
CA PHE A 7 34.99 17.94 -57.27
C PHE A 7 33.76 17.25 -56.67
N ALA A 8 33.99 16.14 -55.99
CA ALA A 8 32.95 15.48 -55.21
C ALA A 8 32.83 16.24 -53.85
N ALA A 9 31.72 16.97 -53.67
CA ALA A 9 31.36 17.57 -52.40
C ALA A 9 30.78 16.47 -51.51
N VAL A 10 31.49 16.14 -50.44
CA VAL A 10 31.00 15.27 -49.35
C VAL A 10 30.17 16.14 -48.38
N PRO A 11 28.87 15.89 -48.19
CA PRO A 11 28.12 16.59 -47.15
C PRO A 11 28.52 16.03 -45.80
N ALA A 12 29.13 16.87 -44.95
CA ALA A 12 29.37 16.59 -43.55
C ALA A 12 28.04 16.56 -42.82
N LEU A 13 27.51 15.38 -42.57
CA LEU A 13 26.36 15.18 -41.69
C LEU A 13 26.82 15.44 -40.27
N ALA A 14 26.54 16.63 -39.74
CA ALA A 14 26.76 16.97 -38.35
C ALA A 14 25.76 16.16 -37.50
N LEU A 15 26.26 15.10 -36.87
CA LEU A 15 25.52 14.37 -35.81
C LEU A 15 25.40 15.33 -34.60
N LEU A 16 24.29 16.04 -34.56
CA LEU A 16 23.83 16.69 -33.33
C LEU A 16 23.42 15.56 -32.36
N ALA A 17 24.42 15.03 -31.65
CA ALA A 17 24.18 14.31 -30.42
C ALA A 17 23.57 15.29 -29.41
N GLY A 18 22.26 15.43 -29.44
CA GLY A 18 21.53 16.13 -28.42
C GLY A 18 21.80 15.43 -27.10
N CYS A 19 22.62 16.03 -26.24
CA CYS A 19 22.61 15.71 -24.82
C CYS A 19 21.17 15.91 -24.37
N ALA A 20 20.44 14.83 -24.14
CA ALA A 20 19.19 14.87 -23.40
C ALA A 20 19.56 15.53 -22.06
N SER A 21 19.27 16.82 -21.93
CA SER A 21 19.46 17.51 -20.67
C SER A 21 18.63 16.77 -19.63
N ASP A 22 19.30 16.23 -18.63
CA ASP A 22 18.70 15.68 -17.44
C ASP A 22 18.03 16.84 -16.67
N ARG A 23 16.94 17.35 -17.22
CA ARG A 23 16.14 18.35 -16.52
C ARG A 23 15.45 17.63 -15.40
N PRO A 24 15.55 18.11 -14.15
CA PRO A 24 14.69 17.60 -13.09
C PRO A 24 13.25 17.68 -13.60
N HIS A 25 12.53 16.55 -13.51
CA HIS A 25 11.14 16.50 -13.89
C HIS A 25 10.41 17.65 -13.22
N ASP A 26 9.82 18.51 -14.05
CA ASP A 26 9.00 19.60 -13.57
C ASP A 26 7.72 18.95 -13.00
N TYR A 27 7.72 18.71 -11.69
CA TYR A 27 6.62 18.07 -10.97
C TYR A 27 5.30 18.86 -11.05
N GLY A 28 5.29 19.98 -11.77
CA GLY A 28 4.12 20.83 -11.97
C GLY A 28 3.17 20.37 -13.06
N ASP A 29 3.69 19.84 -14.18
CA ASP A 29 2.87 19.65 -15.40
C ASP A 29 2.51 18.20 -15.73
N GLN A 30 3.26 17.20 -15.27
CA GLN A 30 2.92 15.79 -15.52
C GLN A 30 3.23 14.93 -14.29
N ARG A 31 2.17 14.39 -13.68
CA ARG A 31 2.33 13.35 -12.67
C ARG A 31 2.61 12.02 -13.37
N PRO A 32 3.71 11.32 -13.04
CA PRO A 32 3.95 9.99 -13.60
C PRO A 32 2.80 9.03 -13.19
N PRO A 33 2.43 8.07 -14.04
CA PRO A 33 1.49 7.03 -13.69
C PRO A 33 1.94 6.27 -12.43
N VAL A 34 0.99 5.89 -11.57
CA VAL A 34 1.27 5.22 -10.28
C VAL A 34 1.93 3.86 -10.49
N ASP A 35 1.68 3.23 -11.63
CA ASP A 35 2.22 1.94 -12.04
C ASP A 35 3.51 2.05 -12.88
N ALA A 36 4.03 3.26 -13.09
CA ALA A 36 5.31 3.44 -13.77
C ALA A 36 6.48 3.04 -12.86
N ILE A 37 7.50 2.42 -13.46
CA ILE A 37 8.78 2.16 -12.79
C ILE A 37 9.67 3.40 -12.96
N ASP A 38 10.28 3.84 -11.85
CA ASP A 38 11.38 4.78 -11.89
C ASP A 38 12.71 4.02 -11.83
N ASP A 39 13.46 4.00 -12.91
CA ASP A 39 14.76 3.30 -13.01
C ASP A 39 15.83 3.87 -12.07
N ARG A 40 15.60 5.03 -11.49
CA ARG A 40 16.49 5.67 -10.52
C ARG A 40 16.24 5.25 -9.09
N ASP A 41 15.05 4.78 -8.82
CA ASP A 41 14.67 4.26 -7.50
C ASP A 41 14.99 2.77 -7.40
N ARG A 42 15.68 2.40 -6.33
CA ARG A 42 16.23 1.05 -6.11
C ARG A 42 15.56 0.30 -4.96
N GLY A 43 14.39 0.75 -4.55
CA GLY A 43 13.57 0.13 -3.52
C GLY A 43 12.26 -0.41 -4.07
N LEU A 44 11.35 -0.71 -3.15
CA LEU A 44 9.95 -0.95 -3.48
C LEU A 44 9.32 0.35 -4.00
N GLN A 45 8.59 0.25 -5.10
CA GLN A 45 7.98 1.40 -5.77
C GLN A 45 6.46 1.35 -5.70
N SER A 46 5.81 2.44 -6.10
CA SER A 46 4.34 2.51 -6.19
C SER A 46 3.74 1.39 -7.04
N LYS A 47 4.43 0.97 -8.11
CA LYS A 47 4.02 -0.17 -8.94
C LYS A 47 3.94 -1.46 -8.13
N ASP A 48 4.90 -1.71 -7.25
CA ASP A 48 4.93 -2.92 -6.43
C ASP A 48 3.78 -2.90 -5.43
N VAL A 49 3.50 -1.74 -4.82
CA VAL A 49 2.32 -1.55 -3.94
C VAL A 49 1.03 -1.86 -4.70
N VAL A 50 0.87 -1.30 -5.90
CA VAL A 50 -0.31 -1.54 -6.75
C VAL A 50 -0.44 -3.02 -7.08
N ALA A 51 0.62 -3.62 -7.64
CA ALA A 51 0.60 -5.00 -8.10
C ALA A 51 0.35 -5.98 -6.94
N ALA A 52 1.08 -5.83 -5.82
CA ALA A 52 0.93 -6.69 -4.66
C ALA A 52 -0.48 -6.59 -4.06
N SER A 53 -0.97 -5.38 -3.81
CA SER A 53 -2.27 -5.20 -3.17
C SER A 53 -3.43 -5.64 -4.05
N ASP A 54 -3.36 -5.41 -5.38
CA ASP A 54 -4.39 -5.83 -6.31
C ASP A 54 -4.41 -7.37 -6.46
N GLN A 55 -3.24 -8.00 -6.57
CA GLN A 55 -3.12 -9.45 -6.62
C GLN A 55 -3.61 -10.10 -5.32
N MET A 56 -3.19 -9.60 -4.17
CA MET A 56 -3.59 -10.14 -2.87
C MET A 56 -5.09 -10.01 -2.64
N ALA A 57 -5.71 -8.89 -3.05
CA ALA A 57 -7.15 -8.73 -2.96
C ALA A 57 -7.90 -9.76 -3.82
N GLN A 58 -7.45 -9.98 -5.06
CA GLN A 58 -8.04 -10.96 -5.96
C GLN A 58 -7.90 -12.38 -5.41
N ASP A 59 -6.70 -12.75 -4.94
CA ASP A 59 -6.42 -14.07 -4.40
C ASP A 59 -7.24 -14.36 -3.14
N LEU A 60 -7.36 -13.39 -2.22
CA LEU A 60 -8.17 -13.53 -1.03
C LEU A 60 -9.65 -13.66 -1.38
N LEU A 61 -10.17 -12.82 -2.28
CA LEU A 61 -11.56 -12.90 -2.72
C LEU A 61 -11.88 -14.16 -3.53
N ALA A 62 -10.87 -14.79 -4.13
CA ALA A 62 -10.99 -16.06 -4.82
C ALA A 62 -10.80 -17.28 -3.90
N SER A 63 -10.43 -17.07 -2.62
CA SER A 63 -10.14 -18.19 -1.72
C SER A 63 -11.38 -19.04 -1.46
N PRO A 64 -11.26 -20.38 -1.46
CA PRO A 64 -12.39 -21.28 -1.21
C PRO A 64 -13.02 -21.05 0.15
N ASP A 65 -12.22 -20.78 1.18
CA ASP A 65 -12.68 -20.63 2.56
C ASP A 65 -13.61 -19.40 2.71
N LEU A 66 -13.24 -18.29 2.07
CA LEU A 66 -14.07 -17.10 2.03
C LEU A 66 -15.35 -17.34 1.20
N ASN A 67 -15.23 -17.99 0.03
CA ASN A 67 -16.34 -18.18 -0.90
C ASN A 67 -17.37 -19.20 -0.41
N HIS A 68 -16.96 -20.20 0.37
CA HIS A 68 -17.88 -21.20 0.96
C HIS A 68 -18.46 -20.73 2.30
N SER A 69 -17.99 -19.62 2.85
CA SER A 69 -18.53 -19.08 4.09
C SER A 69 -19.96 -18.57 3.87
N GLN A 70 -20.87 -19.00 4.76
CA GLN A 70 -22.26 -18.54 4.78
C GLN A 70 -22.38 -17.11 5.33
N ASN A 71 -21.39 -16.68 6.12
CA ASN A 71 -21.36 -15.39 6.78
C ASN A 71 -20.23 -14.51 6.21
N ARG A 72 -20.44 -13.20 6.24
CA ARG A 72 -19.36 -12.26 5.96
C ARG A 72 -18.24 -12.43 6.97
N TRP A 73 -17.00 -12.44 6.48
CA TRP A 73 -15.84 -12.40 7.35
C TRP A 73 -15.68 -11.02 7.96
N THR A 74 -15.70 -10.94 9.27
CA THR A 74 -15.41 -9.71 10.01
C THR A 74 -13.92 -9.64 10.26
N MET A 75 -13.25 -8.68 9.60
CA MET A 75 -11.79 -8.61 9.53
C MET A 75 -11.28 -7.28 10.05
N VAL A 76 -10.32 -7.33 10.98
CA VAL A 76 -9.52 -6.17 11.37
C VAL A 76 -8.23 -6.13 10.58
N VAL A 77 -7.89 -4.96 10.07
CA VAL A 77 -6.60 -4.74 9.41
C VAL A 77 -5.58 -4.32 10.45
N GLY A 78 -4.51 -5.11 10.56
CA GLY A 78 -3.36 -4.83 11.44
C GLY A 78 -2.38 -3.83 10.84
N ASP A 79 -1.20 -3.79 11.43
CA ASP A 79 -0.07 -2.99 10.96
C ASP A 79 0.84 -3.86 10.06
N VAL A 80 1.73 -3.21 9.28
CA VAL A 80 2.76 -3.91 8.51
C VAL A 80 4.04 -4.03 9.33
N ASP A 81 4.56 -5.24 9.44
CA ASP A 81 5.87 -5.48 10.04
C ASP A 81 6.98 -5.20 9.00
N ASN A 82 7.79 -4.18 9.28
CA ASN A 82 8.84 -3.73 8.38
C ASN A 82 10.20 -4.33 8.78
N GLU A 83 10.62 -5.39 8.10
CA GLU A 83 11.95 -5.99 8.23
C GLU A 83 12.87 -5.64 7.02
N THR A 84 12.70 -4.45 6.46
CA THR A 84 13.59 -3.94 5.41
C THR A 84 14.74 -3.11 6.01
N THR A 85 15.76 -2.88 5.20
CA THR A 85 16.89 -2.01 5.58
C THR A 85 16.51 -0.53 5.62
N ASP A 86 15.42 -0.12 4.96
CA ASP A 86 14.92 1.26 5.00
C ASP A 86 13.65 1.38 5.85
N HIS A 87 13.84 1.71 7.11
CA HIS A 87 12.74 1.92 8.06
C HIS A 87 11.96 3.22 7.86
N ARG A 88 12.35 4.07 6.91
CA ARG A 88 11.63 5.32 6.59
C ARG A 88 10.47 5.11 5.64
N PHE A 89 10.44 3.96 4.96
CA PHE A 89 9.30 3.60 4.12
C PHE A 89 8.05 3.35 4.96
N ASN A 90 6.99 4.06 4.62
CA ASN A 90 5.66 3.75 5.16
C ASN A 90 5.07 2.57 4.38
N LEU A 91 5.30 1.37 4.88
CA LEU A 91 4.81 0.13 4.27
C LEU A 91 3.33 -0.14 4.57
N ASP A 92 2.70 0.60 5.49
CA ASP A 92 1.27 0.47 5.78
C ASP A 92 0.40 0.71 4.54
N ILE A 93 0.94 1.45 3.56
CA ILE A 93 0.28 1.71 2.27
C ILE A 93 -0.12 0.41 1.53
N PHE A 94 0.60 -0.70 1.73
CA PHE A 94 0.24 -2.00 1.15
C PHE A 94 -1.09 -2.50 1.73
N LEU A 95 -1.22 -2.47 3.06
CA LEU A 95 -2.47 -2.87 3.73
C LEU A 95 -3.60 -1.85 3.51
N ASP A 96 -3.29 -0.56 3.49
CA ASP A 96 -4.29 0.48 3.22
C ASP A 96 -4.90 0.31 1.83
N ARG A 97 -4.07 0.06 0.81
CA ARG A 97 -4.57 -0.20 -0.55
C ARG A 97 -5.33 -1.53 -0.63
N LEU A 98 -4.82 -2.60 -0.01
CA LEU A 98 -5.51 -3.88 0.06
C LEU A 98 -6.88 -3.73 0.73
N ARG A 99 -6.96 -2.96 1.81
CA ARG A 99 -8.20 -2.62 2.51
C ARG A 99 -9.21 -1.92 1.58
N VAL A 100 -8.75 -0.93 0.80
CA VAL A 100 -9.61 -0.24 -0.18
C VAL A 100 -10.14 -1.22 -1.22
N ASN A 101 -9.27 -2.09 -1.75
CA ASN A 101 -9.67 -3.09 -2.73
C ASN A 101 -10.70 -4.09 -2.17
N LEU A 102 -10.46 -4.59 -0.96
CA LEU A 102 -11.41 -5.50 -0.28
C LEU A 102 -12.75 -4.81 0.02
N SER A 103 -12.71 -3.54 0.41
CA SER A 103 -13.93 -2.75 0.62
C SER A 103 -14.71 -2.52 -0.67
N THR A 104 -14.01 -2.33 -1.80
CA THR A 104 -14.62 -2.03 -3.09
C THR A 104 -15.19 -3.28 -3.77
N TYR A 105 -14.40 -4.36 -3.77
CA TYR A 105 -14.74 -5.57 -4.56
C TYR A 105 -15.30 -6.72 -3.71
N GLY A 106 -15.12 -6.66 -2.40
CA GLY A 106 -15.50 -7.73 -1.47
C GLY A 106 -16.51 -7.32 -0.41
N HIS A 107 -17.19 -6.19 -0.54
CA HIS A 107 -18.08 -5.62 0.48
C HIS A 107 -19.22 -6.55 0.91
N ASP A 108 -19.65 -7.46 0.07
CA ASP A 108 -20.67 -8.48 0.33
C ASP A 108 -20.13 -9.70 1.11
N ARG A 109 -18.82 -9.94 1.05
CA ARG A 109 -18.15 -11.11 1.65
C ARG A 109 -17.26 -10.75 2.84
N VAL A 110 -16.68 -9.55 2.85
CA VAL A 110 -15.80 -9.08 3.91
C VAL A 110 -16.35 -7.81 4.55
N ALA A 111 -16.41 -7.79 5.87
CA ALA A 111 -16.71 -6.61 6.67
C ALA A 111 -15.44 -6.13 7.35
N LEU A 112 -14.88 -5.02 6.90
CA LEU A 112 -13.69 -4.43 7.49
C LEU A 112 -14.06 -3.66 8.76
N ILE A 113 -13.41 -4.01 9.85
CA ILE A 113 -13.61 -3.41 11.17
C ILE A 113 -12.39 -2.54 11.49
N GLU A 114 -12.65 -1.37 12.05
CA GLU A 114 -11.56 -0.47 12.43
C GLU A 114 -10.78 -1.03 13.63
N ASN A 115 -9.46 -0.86 13.62
CA ASN A 115 -8.62 -1.25 14.73
C ASN A 115 -9.04 -0.50 16.01
N LYS A 116 -9.12 -1.20 17.15
CA LYS A 116 -9.55 -0.61 18.43
C LYS A 116 -8.77 0.66 18.78
N LYS A 117 -7.48 0.70 18.50
CA LYS A 117 -6.62 1.86 18.78
C LYS A 117 -7.06 3.08 17.95
N LYS A 118 -7.31 2.91 16.65
CA LYS A 118 -7.82 3.96 15.76
C LYS A 118 -9.24 4.36 16.16
N TYR A 119 -10.11 3.39 16.46
CA TYR A 119 -11.48 3.64 16.89
C TYR A 119 -11.56 4.45 18.20
N HIS A 120 -10.75 4.14 19.21
CA HIS A 120 -10.68 4.93 20.43
C HIS A 120 -10.18 6.35 20.20
N GLY A 121 -9.26 6.54 19.26
CA GLY A 121 -8.79 7.87 18.87
C GLY A 121 -9.91 8.71 18.26
N LEU A 122 -10.70 8.15 17.33
CA LEU A 122 -11.85 8.81 16.73
C LEU A 122 -12.91 9.16 17.78
N GLN A 123 -13.24 8.21 18.66
CA GLN A 123 -14.22 8.42 19.72
C GLN A 123 -13.79 9.53 20.70
N SER A 124 -12.50 9.59 21.05
CA SER A 124 -11.98 10.67 21.89
C SER A 124 -12.09 12.03 21.22
N SER A 125 -11.80 12.10 19.93
CA SER A 125 -11.88 13.32 19.13
C SER A 125 -13.32 13.81 18.99
N GLU A 126 -14.29 12.92 18.80
CA GLU A 126 -15.72 13.28 18.77
C GLU A 126 -16.21 13.84 20.11
N LEU A 127 -15.80 13.20 21.22
CA LEU A 127 -16.16 13.66 22.57
C LEU A 127 -15.51 14.98 22.95
N GLU A 128 -14.30 15.28 22.45
CA GLU A 128 -13.65 16.58 22.64
C GLU A 128 -14.36 17.67 21.85
N GLY A 129 -14.76 17.39 20.60
CA GLY A 129 -15.54 18.32 19.78
C GLY A 129 -16.90 18.67 20.38
N GLU A 130 -17.58 17.72 21.01
CA GLU A 130 -18.83 17.99 21.72
C GLU A 130 -18.65 18.84 22.98
N ARG A 131 -17.52 18.69 23.68
CA ARG A 131 -17.21 19.50 24.87
C ARG A 131 -16.86 20.95 24.54
N GLU A 132 -16.23 21.21 23.42
CA GLU A 132 -15.93 22.56 22.94
C GLU A 132 -17.20 23.29 22.47
N ALA A 133 -18.21 22.57 22.01
CA ALA A 133 -19.46 23.14 21.49
C ALA A 133 -20.42 23.59 22.61
N ASP A 134 -20.26 23.13 23.85
CA ASP A 134 -21.15 23.53 24.97
C ASP A 134 -20.34 23.94 26.23
N PRO A 135 -19.93 25.22 26.31
CA PRO A 135 -19.15 25.74 27.44
C PRO A 135 -19.93 25.82 28.77
N TYR A 136 -21.22 25.49 28.79
CA TYR A 136 -22.06 25.56 30.00
C TYR A 136 -22.36 24.21 30.64
N GLN A 137 -21.92 23.08 30.08
CA GLN A 137 -22.04 21.76 30.73
C GLN A 137 -20.86 21.42 31.65
N GLN A 138 -20.53 22.35 32.53
CA GLN A 138 -19.61 22.10 33.64
C GLN A 138 -20.42 21.75 34.89
N GLY A 139 -21.03 20.58 34.89
CA GLY A 139 -21.85 20.12 36.01
C GLY A 139 -21.87 18.61 36.14
N ASP A 140 -21.12 18.16 37.16
CA ASP A 140 -21.34 16.94 37.93
C ASP A 140 -21.75 15.66 37.15
N SER A 141 -20.78 14.82 36.89
CA SER A 141 -21.04 13.45 36.46
C SER A 141 -20.14 12.46 37.22
N ALA A 142 -20.32 12.37 38.52
CA ALA A 142 -20.00 11.18 39.26
C ALA A 142 -21.06 10.12 38.91
N GLY A 143 -20.71 9.16 38.10
CA GLY A 143 -21.58 8.03 37.80
C GLY A 143 -21.84 7.83 36.30
N THR A 144 -20.80 7.81 35.49
CA THR A 144 -20.95 7.51 34.07
C THR A 144 -21.06 6.02 33.83
N ASN A 145 -22.29 5.54 33.66
CA ASN A 145 -22.52 4.44 32.73
C ASN A 145 -22.19 4.95 31.33
N LYS A 146 -20.90 5.06 31.00
CA LYS A 146 -20.49 5.21 29.60
C LYS A 146 -21.11 4.04 28.86
N PRO A 147 -21.88 4.28 27.78
CA PRO A 147 -22.32 3.19 26.95
C PRO A 147 -21.06 2.46 26.47
N VAL A 148 -20.87 1.23 26.98
CA VAL A 148 -19.84 0.35 26.47
C VAL A 148 -20.29 -0.03 25.06
N TYR A 149 -19.88 0.74 24.07
CA TYR A 149 -20.06 0.37 22.69
C TYR A 149 -19.30 -0.94 22.48
N ARG A 150 -20.01 -2.04 22.56
CA ARG A 150 -19.53 -3.34 22.12
C ARG A 150 -19.63 -3.34 20.60
N GLY A 151 -18.61 -2.80 19.94
CA GLY A 151 -18.45 -2.97 18.51
C GLY A 151 -18.43 -4.47 18.16
N ILE A 152 -18.73 -4.79 16.91
CA ILE A 152 -18.61 -6.15 16.39
C ILE A 152 -17.17 -6.60 16.64
N GLN A 153 -16.99 -7.77 17.24
CA GLN A 153 -15.66 -8.37 17.41
C GLN A 153 -15.21 -8.92 16.05
N PRO A 154 -13.98 -8.66 15.62
CA PRO A 154 -13.45 -9.27 14.41
C PRO A 154 -13.22 -10.77 14.63
N ASP A 155 -13.58 -11.57 13.64
CA ASP A 155 -13.26 -13.00 13.61
C ASP A 155 -11.87 -13.24 13.04
N TYR A 156 -11.41 -12.35 12.17
CA TYR A 156 -10.14 -12.48 11.43
C TYR A 156 -9.26 -11.24 11.58
N SER A 157 -7.95 -11.45 11.48
CA SER A 157 -6.96 -10.38 11.39
C SER A 157 -6.20 -10.50 10.07
N LEU A 158 -6.14 -9.40 9.31
CA LEU A 158 -5.27 -9.27 8.14
C LEU A 158 -3.95 -8.64 8.57
N TYR A 159 -2.86 -9.29 8.27
CA TYR A 159 -1.51 -8.91 8.65
C TYR A 159 -0.60 -8.91 7.41
N ALA A 160 0.41 -8.06 7.39
CA ALA A 160 1.46 -8.11 6.40
C ALA A 160 2.83 -7.97 7.03
N LYS A 161 3.82 -8.62 6.40
CA LYS A 161 5.23 -8.55 6.78
C LYS A 161 6.06 -8.38 5.52
N ILE A 162 6.97 -7.40 5.53
CA ILE A 162 7.85 -7.13 4.39
C ILE A 162 9.28 -7.31 4.84
N THR A 163 9.94 -8.30 4.24
CA THR A 163 11.33 -8.67 4.53
C THR A 163 12.20 -8.35 3.33
N GLU A 164 13.36 -7.75 3.57
CA GLU A 164 14.38 -7.51 2.55
C GLU A 164 15.59 -8.42 2.76
N MET A 165 16.04 -9.05 1.66
CA MET A 165 17.33 -9.73 1.61
C MET A 165 18.28 -8.94 0.69
N PRO A 166 19.13 -8.05 1.27
CA PRO A 166 20.05 -7.25 0.48
C PRO A 166 21.24 -8.08 -0.02
N ASN A 167 21.58 -7.92 -1.29
CA ASN A 167 22.78 -8.47 -1.93
C ASN A 167 23.64 -7.33 -2.52
N ARG A 168 24.86 -7.63 -2.97
CA ARG A 168 25.80 -6.61 -3.47
C ARG A 168 25.27 -5.78 -4.64
N GLY A 169 24.48 -6.37 -5.53
CA GLY A 169 23.97 -5.71 -6.72
C GLY A 169 22.46 -5.73 -6.87
N THR A 170 21.76 -6.38 -5.93
CA THR A 170 20.29 -6.51 -5.96
C THR A 170 19.73 -6.57 -4.55
N SER A 171 18.49 -6.13 -4.37
CA SER A 171 17.68 -6.43 -3.18
C SER A 171 16.49 -7.28 -3.59
N TYR A 172 16.21 -8.30 -2.79
CA TYR A 172 15.02 -9.13 -2.92
C TYR A 172 14.07 -8.78 -1.79
N PHE A 173 12.81 -8.50 -2.14
CA PHE A 173 11.75 -8.19 -1.20
C PHE A 173 10.72 -9.32 -1.22
N PHE A 174 10.39 -9.79 -0.04
CA PHE A 174 9.35 -10.79 0.21
C PHE A 174 8.24 -10.11 1.01
N CYS A 175 7.10 -9.86 0.36
CA CYS A 175 5.94 -9.21 0.96
C CYS A 175 4.90 -10.29 1.26
N GLU A 176 4.86 -10.74 2.50
CA GLU A 176 3.92 -11.74 3.00
C GLU A 176 2.63 -11.06 3.47
N PHE A 177 1.49 -11.63 3.11
CA PHE A 177 0.17 -11.22 3.55
C PHE A 177 -0.56 -12.45 4.06
N LYS A 178 -1.16 -12.34 5.24
CA LYS A 178 -1.90 -13.46 5.84
C LYS A 178 -3.15 -13.03 6.57
N VAL A 179 -4.11 -13.94 6.59
CA VAL A 179 -5.34 -13.82 7.36
C VAL A 179 -5.38 -14.93 8.40
N THR A 180 -5.44 -14.53 9.65
CA THR A 180 -5.48 -15.41 10.80
C THR A 180 -6.88 -15.40 11.43
N ASP A 181 -7.46 -16.56 11.69
CA ASP A 181 -8.66 -16.72 12.53
C ASP A 181 -8.28 -16.39 13.98
N LEU A 182 -8.88 -15.37 14.56
CA LEU A 182 -8.55 -14.89 15.91
C LEU A 182 -9.03 -15.82 17.03
N ARG A 183 -9.93 -16.75 16.71
CA ARG A 183 -10.46 -17.72 17.66
C ARG A 183 -9.61 -18.99 17.71
N THR A 184 -9.24 -19.54 16.54
CA THR A 184 -8.44 -20.78 16.44
C THR A 184 -6.95 -20.51 16.39
N ARG A 185 -6.53 -19.31 15.98
CA ARG A 185 -5.15 -18.89 15.70
C ARG A 185 -4.54 -19.61 14.48
N GLU A 186 -5.38 -20.10 13.60
CA GLU A 186 -4.96 -20.68 12.33
C GLU A 186 -4.83 -19.58 11.26
N ASP A 187 -3.78 -19.66 10.46
CA ASP A 187 -3.63 -18.87 9.27
C ASP A 187 -4.48 -19.50 8.16
N VAL A 188 -5.65 -18.93 7.90
CA VAL A 188 -6.64 -19.46 6.94
C VAL A 188 -6.31 -19.05 5.50
N TRP A 189 -5.49 -18.05 5.34
CA TRP A 189 -5.01 -17.60 4.05
C TRP A 189 -3.64 -16.97 4.20
N ASP A 190 -2.72 -17.33 3.32
CA ASP A 190 -1.34 -16.85 3.30
C ASP A 190 -0.85 -16.76 1.85
N ARG A 191 -0.31 -15.62 1.46
CA ARG A 191 0.24 -15.36 0.13
C ARG A 191 1.39 -14.39 0.20
N ALA A 192 2.26 -14.47 -0.80
CA ALA A 192 3.40 -13.55 -0.92
C ALA A 192 3.46 -12.91 -2.30
N TYR A 193 3.90 -11.66 -2.32
CA TYR A 193 4.36 -10.96 -3.51
C TYR A 193 5.89 -10.82 -3.42
N GLU A 194 6.57 -11.20 -4.49
CA GLU A 194 8.02 -11.22 -4.52
C GLU A 194 8.54 -10.31 -5.62
N VAL A 195 9.53 -9.49 -5.29
CA VAL A 195 10.18 -8.62 -6.27
C VAL A 195 11.69 -8.56 -6.03
N LYS A 196 12.45 -8.55 -7.12
CA LYS A 196 13.89 -8.37 -7.09
C LYS A 196 14.26 -7.12 -7.86
N VAL A 197 14.91 -6.19 -7.19
CA VAL A 197 15.32 -4.88 -7.72
C VAL A 197 16.83 -4.81 -7.85
N ALA A 198 17.34 -4.16 -8.90
CA ALA A 198 18.76 -3.84 -9.01
C ALA A 198 19.13 -2.75 -8.00
N ARG A 199 20.32 -2.88 -7.38
CA ARG A 199 20.82 -1.99 -6.35
C ARG A 199 21.82 -0.98 -6.91
#